data_38dd1d39f062b7dcc82b3030fc814640
#
_entry.id   38dd1d39f062b7dcc82b3030fc814640
#
_cell.length_a   1.000
_cell.length_b   1.000
_cell.length_c   1.000
_cell.angle_alpha   90.00
_cell.angle_beta   90.00
_cell.angle_gamma   90.00
#
_symmetry.space_group_name_H-M   'P 1'
#
loop_
_entity.id
_entity.type
_entity.pdbx_description
1 polymer ?
#
loop_
_entity_poly.entity_id
_entity_poly.type
_entity_poly.pdbx_seq_one_letter_code
_entity_poly.pdbx_strand_id
1 'polypeptide(L)'
;MKWGLRSPRGWIAHGVTPNAEIGTLALREWQNVPRPVRALGINASGEAARVRTEAQLTRWRVPIEWIVPVREAAGVVNRYDEPSQLCPARWSSMVAARKRALASELFPPPCVVVNAGTLITVDALDANGVFRGGIALPGLRAMQKSLADASPAWRTPPGIWRDFPT
;
A
#
# COMPACT_ATOMS: atom_id res chain seq x y z
N MET A 1 8.42 -4.69 4.31
CA MET A 1 7.12 -4.27 4.90
C MET A 1 7.18 -2.79 5.25
N LYS A 2 6.07 -2.05 5.06
CA LYS A 2 5.89 -0.70 5.63
C LYS A 2 4.89 -0.79 6.75
N TRP A 3 5.12 -0.08 7.84
CA TRP A 3 4.23 -0.07 8.99
C TRP A 3 4.10 1.34 9.59
N GLY A 4 3.04 1.57 10.33
CA GLY A 4 2.85 2.83 11.04
C GLY A 4 1.77 2.73 12.11
N LEU A 5 1.98 3.43 13.20
CA LEU A 5 1.01 3.64 14.27
C LEU A 5 0.52 5.09 14.20
N ARG A 6 -0.79 5.25 14.14
CA ARG A 6 -1.44 6.56 14.05
C ARG A 6 -2.44 6.74 15.19
N SER A 7 -2.51 7.97 15.69
CA SER A 7 -3.59 8.46 16.55
C SER A 7 -4.47 9.45 15.78
N PRO A 8 -5.59 9.91 16.37
CA PRO A 8 -6.39 11.01 15.79
C PRO A 8 -5.57 12.29 15.58
N ARG A 9 -4.50 12.49 16.37
CA ARG A 9 -3.63 13.66 16.29
C ARG A 9 -2.50 13.53 15.26
N GLY A 10 -2.30 12.35 14.64
CA GLY A 10 -1.25 12.11 13.66
C GLY A 10 -0.46 10.83 13.87
N TRP A 11 0.66 10.71 13.16
CA TRP A 11 1.56 9.57 13.26
C TRP A 11 2.34 9.59 14.57
N ILE A 12 2.31 8.48 15.30
CA ILE A 12 3.10 8.25 16.53
C ILE A 12 4.45 7.62 16.17
N ALA A 13 4.42 6.61 15.28
CA ALA A 13 5.61 5.91 14.81
C ALA A 13 5.34 5.31 13.43
N HIS A 14 6.37 5.21 12.61
CA HIS A 14 6.31 4.52 11.32
C HIS A 14 7.69 4.03 10.90
N GLY A 15 7.73 3.05 10.01
CA GLY A 15 9.00 2.52 9.52
C GLY A 15 8.85 1.64 8.29
N VAL A 16 10.02 1.24 7.78
CA VAL A 16 10.16 0.31 6.66
C VAL A 16 11.12 -0.78 7.06
N THR A 17 10.69 -2.04 6.98
CA THR A 17 11.48 -3.21 7.37
C THR A 17 11.58 -4.18 6.21
N PRO A 18 12.75 -4.70 5.88
CA PRO A 18 12.90 -5.78 4.91
C PRO A 18 12.02 -6.98 5.27
N ASN A 19 11.45 -7.66 4.28
CA ASN A 19 10.59 -8.82 4.56
C ASN A 19 11.32 -9.96 5.30
N ALA A 20 12.63 -10.08 5.12
CA ALA A 20 13.47 -11.05 5.85
C ALA A 20 13.56 -10.74 7.36
N GLU A 21 13.39 -9.48 7.74
CA GLU A 21 13.55 -9.00 9.12
C GLU A 21 12.22 -8.81 9.87
N ILE A 22 11.07 -9.16 9.26
CA ILE A 22 9.76 -9.05 9.91
C ILE A 22 9.74 -9.76 11.27
N GLY A 23 10.42 -10.90 11.40
CA GLY A 23 10.47 -11.67 12.63
C GLY A 23 11.15 -10.98 13.83
N THR A 24 11.83 -9.86 13.62
CA THR A 24 12.52 -9.09 14.68
C THR A 24 11.85 -7.78 15.05
N LEU A 25 10.74 -7.42 14.40
CA LEU A 25 10.04 -6.14 14.59
C LEU A 25 9.69 -5.85 16.05
N ALA A 26 9.14 -6.83 16.76
CA ALA A 26 8.72 -6.68 18.15
C ALA A 26 9.89 -6.40 19.10
N LEU A 27 11.09 -6.89 18.76
CA LEU A 27 12.30 -6.75 19.55
C LEU A 27 13.13 -5.51 19.17
N ARG A 28 12.90 -4.94 18.00
CA ARG A 28 13.65 -3.81 17.46
C ARG A 28 12.76 -2.57 17.32
N GLU A 29 12.15 -2.40 16.14
CA GLU A 29 11.46 -1.15 15.80
C GLU A 29 10.21 -0.92 16.66
N TRP A 30 9.56 -1.99 17.12
CA TRP A 30 8.34 -1.88 17.94
C TRP A 30 8.60 -1.93 19.45
N GLN A 31 9.85 -1.98 19.89
CA GLN A 31 10.17 -2.10 21.32
C GLN A 31 9.53 -1.00 22.16
N ASN A 32 9.59 0.23 21.69
CA ASN A 32 9.05 1.41 22.36
C ASN A 32 7.75 1.95 21.73
N VAL A 33 7.16 1.18 20.82
CA VAL A 33 5.88 1.54 20.19
C VAL A 33 4.75 1.16 21.15
N PRO A 34 3.84 2.10 21.49
CA PRO A 34 2.71 1.80 22.37
C PRO A 34 1.76 0.78 21.74
N ARG A 35 1.02 0.08 22.59
CA ARG A 35 0.03 -0.92 22.16
C ARG A 35 -1.03 -0.27 21.25
N PRO A 36 -1.23 -0.76 20.02
CA PRO A 36 -2.33 -0.32 19.19
C PRO A 36 -3.67 -0.83 19.71
N VAL A 37 -4.75 -0.11 19.44
CA VAL A 37 -6.12 -0.57 19.75
C VAL A 37 -6.68 -1.45 18.63
N ARG A 38 -6.15 -1.30 17.41
CA ARG A 38 -6.55 -2.03 16.20
C ARG A 38 -5.36 -2.14 15.27
N ALA A 39 -5.27 -3.24 14.54
CA ALA A 39 -4.26 -3.43 13.49
C ALA A 39 -4.94 -3.77 12.17
N LEU A 40 -4.62 -3.00 11.13
CA LEU A 40 -5.06 -3.25 9.75
C LEU A 40 -3.85 -3.62 8.92
N GLY A 41 -3.98 -4.61 8.07
CA GLY A 41 -2.89 -5.08 7.22
C GLY A 41 -3.31 -5.27 5.77
N ILE A 42 -2.33 -5.07 4.87
CA ILE A 42 -2.41 -5.45 3.46
C ILE A 42 -1.27 -6.42 3.21
N ASN A 43 -1.57 -7.61 2.74
CA ASN A 43 -0.55 -8.59 2.39
C ASN A 43 -0.43 -8.75 0.87
N ALA A 44 0.74 -8.40 0.35
CA ALA A 44 1.14 -8.64 -1.03
C ALA A 44 2.46 -9.45 -1.12
N SER A 45 2.91 -10.03 0.01
CA SER A 45 4.20 -10.72 0.14
C SER A 45 4.06 -12.22 0.43
N GLY A 46 2.83 -12.75 0.35
CA GLY A 46 2.53 -14.16 0.56
C GLY A 46 2.34 -14.58 2.01
N GLU A 47 1.97 -15.83 2.21
CA GLU A 47 1.54 -16.37 3.51
C GLU A 47 2.65 -16.33 4.57
N ALA A 48 3.89 -16.59 4.20
CA ALA A 48 5.01 -16.55 5.14
C ALA A 48 5.21 -15.15 5.77
N ALA A 49 5.01 -14.08 5.00
CA ALA A 49 5.08 -12.71 5.53
C ALA A 49 3.89 -12.41 6.44
N ARG A 50 2.71 -12.90 6.10
CA ARG A 50 1.51 -12.80 6.91
C ARG A 50 1.70 -13.41 8.28
N VAL A 51 2.07 -14.70 8.34
CA VAL A 51 2.29 -15.43 9.58
C VAL A 51 3.35 -14.76 10.46
N ARG A 52 4.47 -14.32 9.86
CA ARG A 52 5.52 -13.61 10.61
C ARG A 52 5.00 -12.30 11.19
N THR A 53 4.20 -11.54 10.46
CA THR A 53 3.64 -10.26 10.93
C THR A 53 2.65 -10.49 12.07
N GLU A 54 1.76 -11.48 11.95
CA GLU A 54 0.81 -11.86 13.00
C GLU A 54 1.53 -12.25 14.27
N ALA A 55 2.61 -13.03 14.17
CA ALA A 55 3.43 -13.42 15.31
C ALA A 55 4.05 -12.21 16.05
N GLN A 56 4.41 -11.14 15.35
CA GLN A 56 4.96 -9.94 16.02
C GLN A 56 3.89 -9.17 16.81
N LEU A 57 2.61 -9.26 16.41
CA LEU A 57 1.50 -8.57 17.10
C LEU A 57 0.98 -9.32 18.32
N THR A 58 1.35 -10.57 18.51
CA THR A 58 0.93 -11.38 19.68
C THR A 58 1.32 -10.72 21.00
N ARG A 59 2.46 -9.98 21.04
CA ARG A 59 2.89 -9.22 22.21
C ARG A 59 1.83 -8.24 22.73
N TRP A 60 1.00 -7.72 21.84
CA TRP A 60 -0.05 -6.77 22.17
C TRP A 60 -1.44 -7.41 22.27
N ARG A 61 -1.57 -8.70 21.91
CA ARG A 61 -2.84 -9.41 21.83
C ARG A 61 -3.88 -8.65 20.96
N VAL A 62 -3.40 -8.09 19.86
CA VAL A 62 -4.23 -7.38 18.87
C VAL A 62 -4.16 -8.16 17.55
N PRO A 63 -5.27 -8.77 17.11
CA PRO A 63 -5.30 -9.46 15.83
C PRO A 63 -5.18 -8.44 14.67
N ILE A 64 -4.56 -8.87 13.56
CA ILE A 64 -4.61 -8.11 12.31
C ILE A 64 -5.91 -8.39 11.59
N GLU A 65 -6.59 -7.35 11.20
CA GLU A 65 -7.65 -7.37 10.22
C GLU A 65 -7.03 -7.19 8.83
N TRP A 66 -6.96 -8.28 8.06
CA TRP A 66 -6.43 -8.23 6.71
C TRP A 66 -7.47 -7.67 5.74
N ILE A 67 -7.07 -6.63 5.01
CA ILE A 67 -7.93 -6.01 4.00
C ILE A 67 -7.97 -6.92 2.78
N VAL A 68 -9.17 -7.39 2.46
CA VAL A 68 -9.47 -8.16 1.24
C VAL A 68 -10.40 -7.32 0.38
N PRO A 69 -10.14 -7.19 -0.93
CA PRO A 69 -11.06 -6.50 -1.83
C PRO A 69 -12.42 -7.21 -1.87
N VAL A 70 -13.46 -6.42 -1.86
CA VAL A 70 -14.86 -6.88 -1.94
C VAL A 70 -15.55 -6.24 -3.14
N ARG A 71 -16.78 -6.69 -3.44
CA ARG A 71 -17.59 -6.17 -4.55
C ARG A 71 -17.82 -4.67 -4.42
N GLU A 72 -18.14 -4.20 -3.21
CA GLU A 72 -18.41 -2.81 -2.94
C GLU A 72 -18.03 -2.43 -1.52
N ALA A 73 -17.37 -1.29 -1.34
CA ALA A 73 -17.14 -0.66 -0.05
C ALA A 73 -16.85 0.82 -0.19
N ALA A 74 -17.34 1.64 0.76
CA ALA A 74 -17.07 3.07 0.89
C ALA A 74 -17.28 3.87 -0.41
N GLY A 75 -18.28 3.49 -1.19
CA GLY A 75 -18.63 4.14 -2.45
C GLY A 75 -17.72 3.78 -3.63
N VAL A 76 -16.94 2.70 -3.52
CA VAL A 76 -16.17 2.11 -4.63
C VAL A 76 -16.78 0.77 -5.01
N VAL A 77 -17.05 0.60 -6.31
CA VAL A 77 -17.55 -0.65 -6.91
C VAL A 77 -16.42 -1.32 -7.68
N ASN A 78 -16.09 -2.55 -7.28
CA ASN A 78 -15.11 -3.41 -7.91
C ASN A 78 -15.77 -4.22 -9.05
N ARG A 79 -15.25 -4.08 -10.27
CA ARG A 79 -15.79 -4.73 -11.48
C ARG A 79 -15.09 -6.03 -11.86
N TYR A 80 -14.15 -6.51 -11.06
CA TYR A 80 -13.59 -7.85 -11.27
C TYR A 80 -14.66 -8.91 -11.08
N ASP A 81 -14.66 -9.95 -11.89
CA ASP A 81 -15.59 -11.07 -11.75
C ASP A 81 -15.44 -11.70 -10.37
N GLU A 82 -14.21 -11.96 -9.97
CA GLU A 82 -13.83 -12.34 -8.61
C GLU A 82 -13.15 -11.15 -7.90
N PRO A 83 -13.85 -10.46 -6.99
CA PRO A 83 -13.33 -9.23 -6.36
C PRO A 83 -11.98 -9.38 -5.64
N SER A 84 -11.71 -10.56 -5.08
CA SER A 84 -10.47 -10.86 -4.35
C SER A 84 -9.22 -10.88 -5.24
N GLN A 85 -9.37 -11.00 -6.57
CA GLN A 85 -8.27 -10.92 -7.52
C GLN A 85 -7.70 -9.52 -7.68
N LEU A 86 -8.45 -8.48 -7.33
CA LEU A 86 -7.91 -7.13 -7.29
C LEU A 86 -6.88 -7.02 -6.16
N CYS A 87 -5.71 -6.45 -6.47
CA CYS A 87 -4.68 -6.25 -5.45
C CYS A 87 -5.20 -5.42 -4.27
N PRO A 88 -5.06 -5.88 -3.01
CA PRO A 88 -5.54 -5.18 -1.83
C PRO A 88 -4.99 -3.76 -1.67
N ALA A 89 -3.75 -3.49 -2.13
CA ALA A 89 -3.16 -2.16 -2.09
C ALA A 89 -3.86 -1.20 -3.05
N ARG A 90 -4.18 -1.65 -4.28
CA ARG A 90 -4.95 -0.88 -5.26
C ARG A 90 -6.35 -0.58 -4.72
N TRP A 91 -7.02 -1.61 -4.21
CA TRP A 91 -8.34 -1.49 -3.59
C TRP A 91 -8.36 -0.43 -2.49
N SER A 92 -7.45 -0.54 -1.51
CA SER A 92 -7.38 0.38 -0.38
C SER A 92 -7.11 1.82 -0.82
N SER A 93 -6.26 2.01 -1.83
CA SER A 93 -5.96 3.34 -2.38
C SER A 93 -7.17 3.97 -3.06
N MET A 94 -7.93 3.19 -3.84
CA MET A 94 -9.17 3.66 -4.47
C MET A 94 -10.24 4.01 -3.45
N VAL A 95 -10.44 3.17 -2.43
CA VAL A 95 -11.36 3.44 -1.32
C VAL A 95 -10.97 4.73 -0.59
N ALA A 96 -9.69 4.93 -0.31
CA ALA A 96 -9.21 6.14 0.36
C ALA A 96 -9.41 7.40 -0.51
N ALA A 97 -9.11 7.32 -1.81
CA ALA A 97 -9.32 8.41 -2.75
C ALA A 97 -10.80 8.79 -2.86
N ARG A 98 -11.68 7.78 -3.03
CA ARG A 98 -13.13 8.00 -3.11
C ARG A 98 -13.69 8.61 -1.84
N LYS A 99 -13.31 8.08 -0.67
CA LYS A 99 -13.74 8.62 0.61
C LYS A 99 -13.31 10.07 0.79
N ARG A 100 -12.10 10.42 0.37
CA ARG A 100 -11.61 11.79 0.41
C ARG A 100 -12.39 12.71 -0.52
N ALA A 101 -12.65 12.27 -1.75
CA ALA A 101 -13.44 13.02 -2.72
C ALA A 101 -14.87 13.30 -2.22
N LEU A 102 -15.55 12.28 -1.68
CA LEU A 102 -16.89 12.41 -1.09
C LEU A 102 -16.94 13.30 0.16
N ALA A 103 -15.83 13.46 0.87
CA ALA A 103 -15.75 14.39 2.00
C ALA A 103 -15.60 15.85 1.58
N SER A 104 -15.14 16.11 0.35
CA SER A 104 -14.93 17.44 -0.20
C SER A 104 -16.08 17.89 -1.10
N GLU A 105 -16.72 16.95 -1.82
CA GLU A 105 -17.73 17.23 -2.83
C GLU A 105 -18.88 16.21 -2.77
N LEU A 106 -20.11 16.69 -2.85
CA LEU A 106 -21.31 15.84 -2.87
C LEU A 106 -21.36 14.97 -4.15
N PHE A 107 -20.90 15.51 -5.27
CA PHE A 107 -20.79 14.83 -6.56
C PHE A 107 -19.34 14.90 -7.07
N PRO A 108 -18.45 14.05 -6.53
CA PRO A 108 -17.05 14.10 -6.92
C PRO A 108 -16.86 13.67 -8.37
N PRO A 109 -15.95 14.35 -9.13
CA PRO A 109 -15.64 13.99 -10.49
C PRO A 109 -14.96 12.61 -10.58
N PRO A 110 -14.86 12.03 -11.79
CA PRO A 110 -13.98 10.90 -12.04
C PRO A 110 -12.56 11.20 -11.59
N CYS A 111 -11.85 10.19 -11.11
CA CYS A 111 -10.48 10.37 -10.67
C CYS A 111 -9.56 9.23 -11.09
N VAL A 112 -8.27 9.54 -11.16
CA VAL A 112 -7.20 8.57 -11.36
C VAL A 112 -6.40 8.45 -10.08
N VAL A 113 -6.21 7.20 -9.64
CA VAL A 113 -5.44 6.88 -8.43
C VAL A 113 -4.11 6.30 -8.84
N VAL A 114 -3.03 7.00 -8.54
CA VAL A 114 -1.67 6.57 -8.86
C VAL A 114 -0.95 6.16 -7.58
N ASN A 115 -0.42 4.94 -7.58
CA ASN A 115 0.47 4.46 -6.53
C ASN A 115 1.87 4.25 -7.12
N ALA A 116 2.87 4.89 -6.56
CA ALA A 116 4.27 4.73 -6.95
C ALA A 116 5.05 4.05 -5.81
N GLY A 117 5.49 2.82 -6.05
CA GLY A 117 6.21 2.01 -5.06
C GLY A 117 6.99 0.88 -5.70
N THR A 118 6.94 -0.30 -5.12
CA THR A 118 7.48 -1.54 -5.71
C THR A 118 6.83 -1.83 -7.06
N LEU A 119 5.55 -1.53 -7.18
CA LEU A 119 4.81 -1.43 -8.43
C LEU A 119 4.34 0.01 -8.60
N ILE A 120 4.21 0.45 -9.84
CA ILE A 120 3.46 1.64 -10.22
C ILE A 120 2.11 1.16 -10.71
N THR A 121 1.04 1.63 -10.09
CA THR A 121 -0.33 1.33 -10.54
C THR A 121 -1.08 2.60 -10.84
N VAL A 122 -1.88 2.56 -11.88
CA VAL A 122 -2.75 3.66 -12.31
C VAL A 122 -4.15 3.10 -12.46
N ASP A 123 -5.07 3.57 -11.64
CA ASP A 123 -6.43 3.05 -11.51
C ASP A 123 -7.46 4.15 -11.75
N ALA A 124 -8.48 3.90 -12.56
CA ALA A 124 -9.51 4.87 -12.89
C ALA A 124 -10.84 4.56 -12.16
N LEU A 125 -11.37 5.57 -11.48
CA LEU A 125 -12.73 5.57 -10.94
C LEU A 125 -13.58 6.58 -11.69
N ASP A 126 -14.79 6.20 -12.05
CA ASP A 126 -15.76 7.17 -12.58
C ASP A 126 -16.42 8.00 -11.46
N ALA A 127 -17.28 8.94 -11.85
CA ALA A 127 -18.01 9.82 -10.94
C ALA A 127 -18.89 9.06 -9.94
N ASN A 128 -19.32 7.85 -10.25
CA ASN A 128 -20.12 7.00 -9.39
C ASN A 128 -19.24 6.11 -8.46
N GLY A 129 -17.91 6.19 -8.58
CA GLY A 129 -16.98 5.36 -7.83
C GLY A 129 -16.77 3.96 -8.43
N VAL A 130 -17.23 3.72 -9.65
CA VAL A 130 -17.04 2.43 -10.32
C VAL A 130 -15.60 2.34 -10.85
N PHE A 131 -14.92 1.27 -10.47
CA PHE A 131 -13.58 0.96 -10.99
C PHE A 131 -13.68 0.56 -12.47
N ARG A 132 -13.08 1.37 -13.34
CA ARG A 132 -13.11 1.21 -14.80
C ARG A 132 -11.93 0.43 -15.35
N GLY A 133 -11.00 0.07 -14.52
CA GLY A 133 -9.79 -0.64 -14.87
C GLY A 133 -8.54 0.17 -14.53
N GLY A 134 -7.39 -0.44 -14.77
CA GLY A 134 -6.11 0.18 -14.51
C GLY A 134 -4.97 -0.68 -15.00
N ILE A 135 -3.76 -0.16 -14.88
CA ILE A 135 -2.53 -0.82 -15.25
C ILE A 135 -1.62 -1.00 -14.04
N ALA A 136 -0.78 -2.01 -14.09
CA ALA A 136 0.29 -2.22 -13.12
C ALA A 136 1.61 -2.40 -13.86
N LEU A 137 2.61 -1.64 -13.46
CA LEU A 137 3.95 -1.63 -14.05
C LEU A 137 4.98 -1.93 -12.96
N PRO A 138 6.16 -2.45 -13.31
CA PRO A 138 7.26 -2.51 -12.37
C PRO A 138 7.57 -1.12 -11.80
N GLY A 139 7.91 -1.04 -10.52
CA GLY A 139 8.38 0.21 -9.94
C GLY A 139 9.75 0.62 -10.48
N LEU A 140 10.12 1.88 -10.28
CA LEU A 140 11.34 2.47 -10.86
C LEU A 140 12.60 1.64 -10.56
N ARG A 141 12.77 1.18 -9.32
CA ARG A 141 13.92 0.34 -8.95
C ARG A 141 13.96 -0.99 -9.69
N ALA A 142 12.80 -1.61 -9.92
CA ALA A 142 12.71 -2.85 -10.67
C ALA A 142 13.04 -2.62 -12.15
N MET A 143 12.56 -1.53 -12.74
CA MET A 143 12.90 -1.14 -14.10
C MET A 143 14.40 -0.85 -14.27
N GLN A 144 14.99 -0.08 -13.35
CA GLN A 144 16.43 0.20 -13.37
C GLN A 144 17.27 -1.07 -13.24
N LYS A 145 16.86 -1.97 -12.33
CA LYS A 145 17.55 -3.26 -12.16
C LYS A 145 17.46 -4.09 -13.44
N SER A 146 16.30 -4.19 -14.06
CA SER A 146 16.08 -4.92 -15.30
C SER A 146 16.95 -4.39 -16.45
N LEU A 147 17.10 -3.05 -16.56
CA LEU A 147 17.99 -2.43 -17.53
C LEU A 147 19.47 -2.76 -17.26
N ALA A 148 19.89 -2.69 -16.00
CA ALA A 148 21.26 -3.02 -15.62
C ALA A 148 21.59 -4.51 -15.85
N ASP A 149 20.64 -5.41 -15.62
CA ASP A 149 20.76 -6.85 -15.86
C ASP A 149 20.83 -7.16 -17.38
N ALA A 150 20.06 -6.44 -18.19
CA ALA A 150 20.00 -6.63 -19.65
C ALA A 150 21.21 -6.02 -20.38
N SER A 151 21.78 -4.95 -19.86
CA SER A 151 22.96 -4.26 -20.45
C SER A 151 23.91 -3.80 -19.36
N PRO A 152 24.97 -4.56 -19.06
CA PRO A 152 25.97 -4.18 -18.04
C PRO A 152 26.66 -2.83 -18.30
N ALA A 153 26.66 -2.36 -19.54
CA ALA A 153 27.17 -1.04 -19.91
C ALA A 153 26.22 0.09 -19.50
N TRP A 154 24.94 -0.22 -19.24
CA TRP A 154 23.94 0.75 -18.81
C TRP A 154 24.02 0.92 -17.29
N ARG A 155 24.90 1.76 -16.84
CA ARG A 155 24.99 2.13 -15.43
C ARG A 155 24.25 3.45 -15.22
N THR A 156 23.07 3.40 -14.64
CA THR A 156 22.38 4.58 -14.16
C THR A 156 22.97 4.94 -12.79
N PRO A 157 23.70 6.05 -12.64
CA PRO A 157 24.14 6.48 -11.31
C PRO A 157 22.91 6.75 -10.44
N PRO A 158 23.00 6.56 -9.12
CA PRO A 158 21.92 6.93 -8.22
C PRO A 158 21.61 8.42 -8.41
N GLY A 159 20.39 8.72 -8.82
CA GLY A 159 19.93 10.09 -8.98
C GLY A 159 19.89 10.79 -7.63
N ILE A 160 20.27 12.05 -7.60
CA ILE A 160 20.02 12.92 -6.46
C ILE A 160 18.60 13.43 -6.61
N TRP A 161 17.77 13.22 -5.58
CA TRP A 161 16.46 13.84 -5.52
C TRP A 161 16.63 15.36 -5.54
N ARG A 162 16.06 16.00 -6.53
CA ARG A 162 15.95 17.46 -6.58
C ARG A 162 14.47 17.76 -6.75
N ASP A 163 14.02 18.81 -6.07
CA ASP A 163 12.71 19.38 -6.39
C ASP A 163 12.68 19.76 -7.87
N PHE A 164 11.54 19.61 -8.51
CA PHE A 164 11.42 20.03 -9.90
C PHE A 164 11.90 21.46 -10.01
N PRO A 165 12.79 21.76 -10.95
CA PRO A 165 13.13 23.15 -11.22
C PRO A 165 11.86 23.87 -11.65
N THR A 166 11.50 24.86 -10.87
CA THR A 166 10.45 25.82 -11.21
C THR A 166 10.91 26.69 -12.37
#